data_45077d1beb50b486ecf4cb731a0d988f
#
_entry.id   45077d1beb50b486ecf4cb731a0d988f
#
_cell.length_a   1.000
_cell.length_b   1.000
_cell.length_c   1.000
_cell.angle_alpha   90.00
_cell.angle_beta   90.00
_cell.angle_gamma   90.00
#
_symmetry.space_group_name_H-M   'P 1'
#
loop_
_entity.id
_entity.type
_entity.pdbx_description
1 polymer ?
#
loop_
_entity_poly.entity_id
_entity_poly.type
_entity_poly.pdbx_seq_one_letter_code
_entity_poly.pdbx_strand_id
1 'polypeptide(L)'
;AELPLDFVLRTQLPFSIDTYEFKLMPNETTTVNVSFDPGYRDDRVSHVAESALTAVYRDHPKRDSIPLIGEINFPNLQFDYTTVDFGTVLNDTTQTVSVKVTNISKIDTDLSWTFEADEEAARKKATAARPYIPVNQVFDVLPIRSLLRPGETEVVEFAFYGHANRKFRTTAVGIVQGGPE
;
A
#
# COMPACT_ATOMS: atom_id res chain seq x y z
N ALA A 1 13.82 -47.32 -1.71
CA ALA A 1 13.67 -47.76 -3.09
C ALA A 1 14.96 -48.42 -3.54
N GLU A 2 14.88 -49.52 -4.28
CA GLU A 2 16.06 -50.20 -4.83
C GLU A 2 16.38 -49.74 -6.27
N LEU A 3 15.50 -48.94 -6.87
CA LEU A 3 15.62 -48.41 -8.21
C LEU A 3 15.75 -46.89 -8.22
N PRO A 4 16.44 -46.33 -9.25
CA PRO A 4 16.44 -44.87 -9.44
C PRO A 4 15.03 -44.31 -9.56
N LEU A 5 14.81 -43.11 -9.02
CA LEU A 5 13.55 -42.41 -9.04
C LEU A 5 13.61 -41.23 -9.99
N ASP A 6 12.85 -41.28 -11.08
CA ASP A 6 12.69 -40.15 -12.01
C ASP A 6 11.40 -39.41 -11.71
N PHE A 7 11.48 -38.09 -11.49
CA PHE A 7 10.30 -37.25 -11.23
C PHE A 7 10.48 -35.82 -11.71
N VAL A 8 9.36 -35.15 -11.89
CA VAL A 8 9.31 -33.74 -12.24
C VAL A 8 8.62 -32.98 -11.10
N LEU A 9 9.20 -31.87 -10.68
CA LEU A 9 8.58 -30.94 -9.76
C LEU A 9 7.81 -29.87 -10.53
N ARG A 10 6.63 -29.51 -10.04
CA ARG A 10 5.76 -28.48 -10.61
C ARG A 10 5.27 -27.55 -9.53
N THR A 11 5.26 -26.26 -9.82
CA THR A 11 4.60 -25.23 -9.02
C THR A 11 4.00 -24.17 -9.93
N GLN A 12 3.25 -23.24 -9.39
CA GLN A 12 2.62 -22.12 -10.10
C GLN A 12 3.00 -20.79 -9.45
N LEU A 13 2.92 -19.71 -10.24
CA LEU A 13 3.09 -18.37 -9.73
C LEU A 13 2.20 -18.13 -8.50
N PRO A 14 2.71 -17.41 -7.51
CA PRO A 14 3.96 -16.65 -7.46
C PRO A 14 5.21 -17.45 -7.05
N PHE A 15 5.12 -18.76 -6.95
CA PHE A 15 6.23 -19.62 -6.59
C PHE A 15 6.94 -20.15 -7.83
N SER A 16 8.26 -20.26 -7.77
CA SER A 16 9.11 -20.84 -8.79
C SER A 16 10.17 -21.73 -8.14
N ILE A 17 10.77 -22.61 -8.92
CA ILE A 17 11.84 -23.51 -8.49
C ILE A 17 13.02 -23.40 -9.45
N ASP A 18 14.21 -23.67 -8.94
CA ASP A 18 15.46 -23.60 -9.70
C ASP A 18 15.67 -24.81 -10.64
N THR A 19 15.10 -25.96 -10.29
CA THR A 19 15.25 -27.20 -11.05
C THR A 19 13.93 -27.97 -11.09
N TYR A 20 13.56 -28.45 -12.25
CA TYR A 20 12.26 -29.10 -12.49
C TYR A 20 12.36 -30.63 -12.63
N GLU A 21 13.44 -31.16 -13.19
CA GLU A 21 13.60 -32.58 -13.48
C GLU A 21 14.67 -33.21 -12.60
N PHE A 22 14.36 -34.34 -12.02
CA PHE A 22 15.22 -35.05 -11.07
C PHE A 22 15.31 -36.53 -11.39
N LYS A 23 16.51 -37.05 -11.20
CA LYS A 23 16.79 -38.45 -11.16
C LYS A 23 17.65 -38.78 -9.95
N LEU A 24 17.09 -39.42 -8.95
CA LEU A 24 17.75 -39.75 -7.70
C LEU A 24 18.06 -41.23 -7.63
N MET A 25 19.29 -41.57 -7.25
CA MET A 25 19.68 -42.92 -6.94
C MET A 25 19.11 -43.33 -5.56
N PRO A 26 19.05 -44.63 -5.23
CA PRO A 26 18.65 -45.10 -3.93
C PRO A 26 19.45 -44.40 -2.81
N ASN A 27 18.73 -43.85 -1.81
CA ASN A 27 19.29 -43.10 -0.67
C ASN A 27 20.00 -41.76 -1.03
N GLU A 28 19.89 -41.30 -2.27
CA GLU A 28 20.38 -39.98 -2.67
C GLU A 28 19.41 -38.89 -2.21
N THR A 29 19.98 -37.76 -1.81
CA THR A 29 19.26 -36.57 -1.37
C THR A 29 19.66 -35.38 -2.22
N THR A 30 18.68 -34.55 -2.59
CA THR A 30 18.94 -33.31 -3.30
C THR A 30 18.19 -32.15 -2.64
N THR A 31 18.66 -30.94 -2.90
CA THR A 31 18.02 -29.70 -2.42
C THR A 31 17.42 -28.97 -3.59
N VAL A 32 16.21 -28.46 -3.40
CA VAL A 32 15.49 -27.62 -4.35
C VAL A 32 15.24 -26.26 -3.69
N ASN A 33 15.58 -25.18 -4.38
CA ASN A 33 15.28 -23.85 -3.92
C ASN A 33 13.92 -23.42 -4.46
N VAL A 34 13.04 -23.07 -3.56
CA VAL A 34 11.72 -22.48 -3.90
C VAL A 34 11.82 -20.97 -3.68
N SER A 35 11.51 -20.21 -4.73
CA SER A 35 11.46 -18.75 -4.68
C SER A 35 10.01 -18.27 -4.72
N PHE A 36 9.74 -17.19 -4.01
CA PHE A 36 8.46 -16.50 -3.98
C PHE A 36 8.63 -15.11 -4.55
N ASP A 37 7.81 -14.75 -5.54
CA ASP A 37 7.79 -13.43 -6.16
C ASP A 37 6.60 -12.62 -5.65
N PRO A 38 6.80 -11.66 -4.72
CA PRO A 38 5.72 -10.81 -4.23
C PRO A 38 5.23 -9.81 -5.28
N GLY A 39 6.02 -9.52 -6.32
CA GLY A 39 5.70 -8.57 -7.38
C GLY A 39 4.93 -9.17 -8.56
N TYR A 40 4.40 -10.38 -8.46
CA TYR A 40 3.71 -11.04 -9.56
C TYR A 40 2.36 -10.39 -9.95
N ARG A 41 1.84 -9.46 -9.13
CA ARG A 41 0.64 -8.65 -9.36
C ARG A 41 0.93 -7.19 -9.07
N ASP A 42 0.38 -6.30 -9.90
CA ASP A 42 0.57 -4.84 -9.78
C ASP A 42 -0.58 -4.14 -9.02
N ASP A 43 -1.55 -4.90 -8.48
CA ASP A 43 -2.74 -4.32 -7.85
C ASP A 43 -2.50 -3.71 -6.46
N ARG A 44 -1.32 -3.93 -5.86
CA ARG A 44 -0.93 -3.45 -4.52
C ARG A 44 -1.95 -3.77 -3.43
N VAL A 45 -2.66 -4.89 -3.57
CA VAL A 45 -3.65 -5.37 -2.60
C VAL A 45 -3.06 -6.47 -1.75
N SER A 46 -3.15 -6.34 -0.43
CA SER A 46 -2.71 -7.36 0.52
C SER A 46 -3.52 -8.66 0.33
N HIS A 47 -2.82 -9.77 0.19
CA HIS A 47 -3.46 -11.08 0.02
C HIS A 47 -2.53 -12.22 0.42
N VAL A 48 -3.11 -13.41 0.60
CA VAL A 48 -2.38 -14.66 0.77
C VAL A 48 -2.36 -15.39 -0.57
N ALA A 49 -1.15 -15.72 -1.05
CA ALA A 49 -0.95 -16.55 -2.22
C ALA A 49 -0.74 -17.99 -1.78
N GLU A 50 -1.53 -18.89 -2.31
CA GLU A 50 -1.46 -20.32 -2.03
C GLU A 50 -1.17 -21.09 -3.31
N SER A 51 -0.28 -22.08 -3.21
CA SER A 51 0.09 -22.99 -4.29
C SER A 51 0.57 -24.31 -3.70
N ALA A 52 1.08 -25.20 -4.55
CA ALA A 52 1.70 -26.42 -4.13
C ALA A 52 2.93 -26.75 -4.97
N LEU A 53 3.95 -27.27 -4.31
CA LEU A 53 5.05 -27.96 -4.99
C LEU A 53 4.67 -29.43 -5.11
N THR A 54 4.43 -29.87 -6.36
CA THR A 54 3.96 -31.23 -6.65
C THR A 54 5.05 -32.03 -7.35
N ALA A 55 5.38 -33.16 -6.80
CA ALA A 55 6.21 -34.16 -7.44
C ALA A 55 5.35 -35.13 -8.26
N VAL A 56 5.66 -35.21 -9.55
CA VAL A 56 5.02 -36.13 -10.50
C VAL A 56 6.07 -37.15 -10.91
N TYR A 57 5.87 -38.40 -10.48
CA TYR A 57 6.78 -39.49 -10.77
C TYR A 57 6.57 -40.04 -12.18
N ARG A 58 7.67 -40.30 -12.87
CA ARG A 58 7.63 -40.96 -14.18
C ARG A 58 7.21 -42.44 -13.98
N ASP A 59 6.29 -42.89 -14.78
CA ASP A 59 5.79 -44.28 -14.77
C ASP A 59 5.11 -44.72 -13.45
N HIS A 60 4.67 -43.75 -12.62
CA HIS A 60 3.95 -44.03 -11.38
C HIS A 60 2.79 -43.04 -11.17
N PRO A 61 1.57 -43.54 -10.81
CA PRO A 61 0.39 -42.68 -10.64
C PRO A 61 0.42 -41.82 -9.39
N LYS A 62 1.30 -42.11 -8.42
CA LYS A 62 1.42 -41.34 -7.16
C LYS A 62 1.93 -39.93 -7.45
N ARG A 63 1.39 -39.01 -6.71
CA ARG A 63 1.88 -37.62 -6.64
C ARG A 63 2.08 -37.26 -5.17
N ASP A 64 3.16 -36.61 -4.87
CA ASP A 64 3.39 -36.02 -3.55
C ASP A 64 3.35 -34.51 -3.69
N SER A 65 2.70 -33.82 -2.73
CA SER A 65 2.47 -32.39 -2.77
C SER A 65 2.79 -31.76 -1.44
N ILE A 66 3.49 -30.63 -1.49
CA ILE A 66 3.81 -29.79 -0.34
C ILE A 66 3.10 -28.45 -0.55
N PRO A 67 2.26 -28.00 0.40
CA PRO A 67 1.62 -26.69 0.28
C PRO A 67 2.66 -25.59 0.39
N LEU A 68 2.51 -24.56 -0.45
CA LEU A 68 3.29 -23.33 -0.44
C LEU A 68 2.35 -22.18 -0.13
N ILE A 69 2.70 -21.38 0.87
CA ILE A 69 1.91 -20.23 1.31
C ILE A 69 2.85 -19.03 1.39
N GLY A 70 2.44 -17.93 0.76
CA GLY A 70 3.12 -16.63 0.84
C GLY A 70 2.13 -15.53 1.16
N GLU A 71 2.46 -14.67 2.12
CA GLU A 71 1.63 -13.52 2.47
C GLU A 71 2.26 -12.24 1.90
N ILE A 72 1.47 -11.47 1.16
CA ILE A 72 1.86 -10.19 0.59
C ILE A 72 1.08 -9.10 1.30
N ASN A 73 1.79 -8.14 1.87
CA ASN A 73 1.20 -7.02 2.61
C ASN A 73 1.60 -5.71 1.97
N PHE A 74 0.61 -4.86 1.73
CA PHE A 74 0.79 -3.47 1.33
C PHE A 74 0.32 -2.54 2.45
N PRO A 75 0.90 -1.33 2.55
CA PRO A 75 0.45 -0.34 3.52
C PRO A 75 -0.99 0.10 3.21
N ASN A 76 -1.82 0.24 4.23
CA ASN A 76 -3.21 0.67 4.10
C ASN A 76 -3.64 1.44 5.35
N LEU A 77 -4.36 2.56 5.14
CA LEU A 77 -4.80 3.46 6.19
C LEU A 77 -6.33 3.57 6.19
N GLN A 78 -6.87 3.72 7.38
CA GLN A 78 -8.28 4.04 7.61
C GLN A 78 -8.40 5.42 8.24
N PHE A 79 -9.32 6.22 7.72
CA PHE A 79 -9.66 7.54 8.24
C PHE A 79 -11.05 7.50 8.88
N ASP A 80 -11.24 8.20 9.99
CA ASP A 80 -12.58 8.35 10.60
C ASP A 80 -13.46 9.33 9.80
N TYR A 81 -12.85 10.30 9.12
CA TYR A 81 -13.51 11.24 8.21
C TYR A 81 -12.74 11.40 6.91
N THR A 82 -13.45 11.42 5.79
CA THR A 82 -12.91 11.70 4.46
C THR A 82 -13.21 13.11 3.97
N THR A 83 -14.00 13.88 4.74
CA THR A 83 -14.34 15.27 4.45
C THR A 83 -14.26 16.07 5.74
N VAL A 84 -13.50 17.16 5.71
CA VAL A 84 -13.39 18.10 6.82
C VAL A 84 -14.12 19.39 6.45
N ASP A 85 -15.12 19.75 7.25
CA ASP A 85 -15.85 21.03 7.10
C ASP A 85 -15.52 21.92 8.31
N PHE A 86 -14.88 23.05 8.03
CA PHE A 86 -14.55 24.06 9.05
C PHE A 86 -15.72 25.01 9.36
N GLY A 87 -16.84 24.90 8.61
CA GLY A 87 -17.98 25.78 8.77
C GLY A 87 -17.68 27.24 8.40
N THR A 88 -18.30 28.16 9.15
CA THR A 88 -18.05 29.60 9.00
C THR A 88 -17.00 30.05 10.02
N VAL A 89 -15.83 30.43 9.53
CA VAL A 89 -14.70 30.89 10.33
C VAL A 89 -14.60 32.40 10.26
N LEU A 90 -14.38 33.04 11.42
CA LEU A 90 -14.18 34.49 11.50
C LEU A 90 -12.90 34.88 10.75
N ASN A 91 -12.95 35.97 9.99
CA ASN A 91 -11.78 36.45 9.25
C ASN A 91 -10.61 36.71 10.19
N ASP A 92 -9.39 36.37 9.75
CA ASP A 92 -8.14 36.46 10.48
C ASP A 92 -8.08 35.61 11.77
N THR A 93 -8.87 34.51 11.80
CA THR A 93 -8.79 33.49 12.86
C THR A 93 -8.56 32.10 12.25
N THR A 94 -8.05 31.19 13.11
CA THR A 94 -7.80 29.79 12.73
C THR A 94 -8.81 28.86 13.37
N GLN A 95 -9.36 27.94 12.60
CA GLN A 95 -10.16 26.82 13.08
C GLN A 95 -9.41 25.50 12.79
N THR A 96 -9.40 24.61 13.77
CA THR A 96 -8.74 23.28 13.65
C THR A 96 -9.78 22.18 13.79
N VAL A 97 -9.61 21.13 12.98
CA VAL A 97 -10.40 19.90 13.04
C VAL A 97 -9.44 18.71 13.05
N SER A 98 -9.67 17.79 13.97
CA SER A 98 -8.85 16.59 14.13
C SER A 98 -9.48 15.41 13.38
N VAL A 99 -8.64 14.66 12.69
CA VAL A 99 -8.98 13.41 11.96
C VAL A 99 -8.10 12.28 12.50
N LYS A 100 -8.69 11.14 12.82
CA LYS A 100 -7.94 9.95 13.22
C LYS A 100 -7.54 9.15 12.01
N VAL A 101 -6.26 8.79 11.96
CA VAL A 101 -5.67 7.96 10.92
C VAL A 101 -5.14 6.70 11.57
N THR A 102 -5.62 5.54 11.15
CA THR A 102 -5.23 4.25 11.70
C THR A 102 -4.55 3.41 10.63
N ASN A 103 -3.38 2.86 10.93
CA ASN A 103 -2.74 1.86 10.08
C ASN A 103 -3.44 0.51 10.27
N ILE A 104 -4.20 0.09 9.27
CA ILE A 104 -4.93 -1.20 9.27
C ILE A 104 -4.15 -2.31 8.57
N SER A 105 -2.94 -2.04 8.10
CA SER A 105 -2.06 -3.03 7.49
C SER A 105 -1.22 -3.76 8.55
N LYS A 106 -0.49 -4.81 8.11
CA LYS A 106 0.43 -5.59 8.95
C LYS A 106 1.87 -5.09 8.91
N ILE A 107 2.12 -3.99 8.22
CA ILE A 107 3.46 -3.42 8.03
C ILE A 107 3.47 -1.95 8.46
N ASP A 108 4.66 -1.44 8.78
CA ASP A 108 4.85 -0.02 9.06
C ASP A 108 4.48 0.80 7.82
N THR A 109 3.77 1.92 8.04
CA THR A 109 3.26 2.77 6.97
C THR A 109 3.79 4.18 7.13
N ASP A 110 4.54 4.64 6.13
CA ASP A 110 5.01 6.03 6.04
C ASP A 110 3.95 6.86 5.30
N LEU A 111 3.41 7.86 6.00
CA LEU A 111 2.39 8.79 5.52
C LEU A 111 2.97 10.19 5.45
N SER A 112 2.75 10.87 4.34
CA SER A 112 3.03 12.29 4.21
C SER A 112 1.85 13.02 3.59
N TRP A 113 1.63 14.27 4.01
CA TRP A 113 0.53 15.10 3.57
C TRP A 113 0.98 16.18 2.61
N THR A 114 0.13 16.45 1.62
CA THR A 114 0.22 17.61 0.74
C THR A 114 -1.18 18.10 0.40
N PHE A 115 -1.29 19.33 -0.12
CA PHE A 115 -2.53 19.85 -0.67
C PHE A 115 -2.43 19.90 -2.18
N GLU A 116 -3.51 19.55 -2.87
CA GLU A 116 -3.60 19.74 -4.32
C GLU A 116 -3.42 21.21 -4.66
N ALA A 117 -2.55 21.48 -5.62
CA ALA A 117 -2.42 22.82 -6.19
C ALA A 117 -3.67 23.13 -7.01
N ASP A 118 -4.37 24.22 -6.68
CA ASP A 118 -5.43 24.75 -7.53
C ASP A 118 -4.83 25.39 -8.81
N GLU A 119 -4.51 24.56 -9.80
CA GLU A 119 -3.95 24.99 -11.07
C GLU A 119 -4.91 25.87 -11.86
N GLU A 120 -6.24 25.66 -11.73
CA GLU A 120 -7.24 26.51 -12.39
C GLU A 120 -7.27 27.90 -11.78
N ALA A 121 -7.23 28.02 -10.45
CA ALA A 121 -7.13 29.30 -9.77
C ALA A 121 -5.80 29.98 -10.06
N ALA A 122 -4.71 29.23 -10.18
CA ALA A 122 -3.42 29.76 -10.57
C ALA A 122 -3.42 30.32 -12.01
N ARG A 123 -4.12 29.68 -12.97
CA ARG A 123 -4.28 30.14 -14.35
C ARG A 123 -5.19 31.38 -14.47
N LYS A 124 -6.22 31.46 -13.63
CA LYS A 124 -7.14 32.61 -13.56
C LYS A 124 -6.53 33.86 -12.91
N LYS A 125 -5.32 33.76 -12.36
CA LYS A 125 -4.57 34.90 -11.74
C LYS A 125 -4.45 36.13 -12.62
N ALA A 126 -4.25 35.95 -13.92
CA ALA A 126 -3.98 37.04 -14.84
C ALA A 126 -5.19 37.94 -15.16
N THR A 127 -6.42 37.56 -14.77
CA THR A 127 -7.65 38.22 -15.17
C THR A 127 -8.59 38.59 -14.02
N ALA A 128 -8.26 38.22 -12.78
CA ALA A 128 -9.18 38.43 -11.64
C ALA A 128 -8.92 39.76 -10.92
N ALA A 129 -10.00 40.50 -10.63
CA ALA A 129 -9.98 41.71 -9.81
C ALA A 129 -9.53 41.48 -8.34
N ARG A 130 -9.33 40.23 -7.94
CA ARG A 130 -8.91 39.83 -6.57
C ARG A 130 -7.64 39.00 -6.63
N PRO A 131 -6.65 39.25 -5.76
CA PRO A 131 -5.41 38.49 -5.74
C PRO A 131 -5.69 37.00 -5.45
N TYR A 132 -4.89 36.12 -6.07
CA TYR A 132 -4.86 34.70 -5.73
C TYR A 132 -4.22 34.52 -4.35
N ILE A 133 -4.80 33.64 -3.56
CA ILE A 133 -4.27 33.23 -2.27
C ILE A 133 -3.87 31.76 -2.38
N PRO A 134 -2.58 31.42 -2.24
CA PRO A 134 -2.12 30.04 -2.27
C PRO A 134 -2.74 29.20 -1.17
N VAL A 135 -2.99 27.91 -1.45
CA VAL A 135 -3.64 26.95 -0.54
C VAL A 135 -2.88 26.86 0.79
N ASN A 136 -1.55 26.80 0.73
CA ASN A 136 -0.66 26.73 1.89
C ASN A 136 -0.62 28.00 2.77
N GLN A 137 -1.31 29.06 2.38
CA GLN A 137 -1.50 30.24 3.24
C GLN A 137 -2.78 30.18 4.05
N VAL A 138 -3.71 29.30 3.69
CA VAL A 138 -5.03 29.19 4.33
C VAL A 138 -5.30 27.81 4.93
N PHE A 139 -4.62 26.76 4.45
CA PHE A 139 -4.72 25.42 5.01
C PHE A 139 -3.37 24.91 5.49
N ASP A 140 -3.39 24.21 6.60
CA ASP A 140 -2.23 23.53 7.17
C ASP A 140 -2.62 22.15 7.71
N VAL A 141 -1.64 21.26 7.88
CA VAL A 141 -1.83 19.91 8.40
C VAL A 141 -0.67 19.50 9.29
N LEU A 142 -0.96 18.99 10.47
CA LEU A 142 0.02 18.54 11.45
C LEU A 142 -0.38 17.18 12.06
N PRO A 143 0.56 16.22 12.14
CA PRO A 143 1.90 16.26 11.59
C PRO A 143 1.89 16.14 10.06
N ILE A 144 2.87 16.72 9.39
CA ILE A 144 3.00 16.66 7.92
C ILE A 144 3.54 15.31 7.45
N ARG A 145 4.19 14.56 8.34
CA ARG A 145 4.70 13.19 8.12
C ARG A 145 4.56 12.38 9.38
N SER A 146 4.27 11.10 9.19
CA SER A 146 4.06 10.13 10.25
C SER A 146 4.54 8.76 9.83
N LEU A 147 5.11 8.01 10.77
CA LEU A 147 5.37 6.59 10.62
C LEU A 147 4.45 5.84 11.57
N LEU A 148 3.47 5.13 11.04
CA LEU A 148 2.47 4.40 11.79
C LEU A 148 2.79 2.90 11.79
N ARG A 149 2.92 2.32 12.97
CA ARG A 149 3.05 0.87 13.13
C ARG A 149 1.71 0.15 12.88
N PRO A 150 1.70 -1.17 12.63
CA PRO A 150 0.47 -1.93 12.52
C PRO A 150 -0.47 -1.71 13.70
N GLY A 151 -1.71 -1.30 13.42
CA GLY A 151 -2.74 -1.00 14.43
C GLY A 151 -2.60 0.35 15.13
N GLU A 152 -1.56 1.13 14.84
CA GLU A 152 -1.36 2.46 15.44
C GLU A 152 -2.33 3.47 14.86
N THR A 153 -2.83 4.34 15.75
CA THR A 153 -3.71 5.46 15.38
C THR A 153 -3.07 6.77 15.78
N GLU A 154 -3.02 7.70 14.84
CA GLU A 154 -2.56 9.06 15.04
C GLU A 154 -3.69 10.05 14.82
N VAL A 155 -3.62 11.16 15.55
CA VAL A 155 -4.53 12.29 15.36
C VAL A 155 -3.83 13.33 14.49
N VAL A 156 -4.40 13.57 13.31
CA VAL A 156 -3.94 14.57 12.36
C VAL A 156 -4.83 15.79 12.48
N GLU A 157 -4.24 16.94 12.71
CA GLU A 157 -4.94 18.21 12.82
C GLU A 157 -4.89 18.97 11.50
N PHE A 158 -6.05 19.24 10.94
CA PHE A 158 -6.22 20.13 9.80
C PHE A 158 -6.62 21.52 10.30
N ALA A 159 -5.89 22.53 9.89
CA ALA A 159 -6.16 23.91 10.24
C ALA A 159 -6.58 24.72 9.02
N PHE A 160 -7.56 25.57 9.20
CA PHE A 160 -8.00 26.55 8.21
C PHE A 160 -7.91 27.95 8.80
N TYR A 161 -7.21 28.83 8.12
CA TYR A 161 -7.12 30.26 8.42
C TYR A 161 -8.11 31.04 7.57
N GLY A 162 -9.14 31.57 8.19
CA GLY A 162 -10.17 32.40 7.55
C GLY A 162 -9.55 33.72 7.04
N HIS A 163 -9.54 33.92 5.71
CA HIS A 163 -8.88 35.09 5.10
C HIS A 163 -9.70 35.71 3.98
N ALA A 164 -9.60 37.04 3.86
CA ALA A 164 -10.12 37.85 2.77
C ALA A 164 -11.65 37.70 2.53
N ASN A 165 -12.41 37.28 3.52
CA ASN A 165 -13.87 37.07 3.45
C ASN A 165 -14.27 36.23 2.20
N ARG A 166 -13.62 35.08 2.02
CA ARG A 166 -13.80 34.15 0.87
C ARG A 166 -14.09 32.75 1.33
N LYS A 167 -14.68 31.97 0.40
CA LYS A 167 -14.79 30.52 0.52
C LYS A 167 -13.52 29.89 -0.08
N PHE A 168 -12.96 28.92 0.63
CA PHE A 168 -11.82 28.13 0.20
C PHE A 168 -12.22 26.65 0.19
N ARG A 169 -11.67 25.90 -0.75
CA ARG A 169 -11.79 24.45 -0.86
C ARG A 169 -10.51 23.90 -1.44
N THR A 170 -10.04 22.78 -0.92
CA THR A 170 -8.89 22.07 -1.44
C THR A 170 -9.03 20.58 -1.11
N THR A 171 -8.21 19.76 -1.73
CA THR A 171 -8.03 18.35 -1.38
C THR A 171 -6.71 18.20 -0.63
N ALA A 172 -6.76 17.63 0.55
CA ALA A 172 -5.58 17.13 1.23
C ALA A 172 -5.28 15.72 0.72
N VAL A 173 -4.06 15.49 0.28
CA VAL A 173 -3.61 14.20 -0.27
C VAL A 173 -2.66 13.56 0.72
N GLY A 174 -3.03 12.41 1.24
CA GLY A 174 -2.15 11.55 2.03
C GLY A 174 -1.37 10.62 1.09
N ILE A 175 -0.06 10.83 1.01
CA ILE A 175 0.84 9.99 0.20
C ILE A 175 1.37 8.88 1.10
N VAL A 176 1.07 7.65 0.74
CA VAL A 176 1.52 6.43 1.42
C VAL A 176 2.58 5.74 0.56
N GLN A 177 3.81 5.65 1.07
CA GLN A 177 4.89 5.02 0.33
C GLN A 177 4.60 3.52 0.10
N GLY A 178 4.58 3.08 -1.16
CA GLY A 178 4.30 1.69 -1.54
C GLY A 178 2.83 1.26 -1.39
N GLY A 179 1.93 2.18 -1.04
CA GLY A 179 0.50 1.92 -0.97
C GLY A 179 -0.19 1.83 -2.33
N PRO A 180 -1.47 1.42 -2.36
CA PRO A 180 -2.32 1.54 -3.54
C PRO A 180 -2.50 3.02 -3.92
N GLU A 181 -2.67 3.27 -5.21
CA GLU A 181 -2.94 4.62 -5.74
C GLU A 181 -4.39 5.02 -5.53
#